data_9dfbb2655e1f05733a667ef83b322401
#
_entry.id   9dfbb2655e1f05733a667ef83b322401
#
_cell.length_a   1.000
_cell.length_b   1.000
_cell.length_c   1.000
_cell.angle_alpha   90.00
_cell.angle_beta   90.00
_cell.angle_gamma   90.00
#
_symmetry.space_group_name_H-M   'P 1'
#
loop_
_entity.id
_entity.type
_entity.pdbx_description
1 polymer ?
#
loop_
_entity_poly.entity_id
_entity_poly.type
_entity_poly.pdbx_seq_one_letter_code
_entity_poly.pdbx_strand_id
1 'polypeptide(L)' 'SFKNLALTDTVNLEFDVIGKYVSRLTNNK' A
#
# COMPACT_ATOMS: atom_id res chain seq x y z
N SER A 1 0.96 -17.94 -11.41
CA SER A 1 1.39 -18.81 -10.33
C SER A 1 1.14 -18.16 -8.97
N PHE A 2 1.20 -18.96 -7.94
CA PHE A 2 0.92 -18.48 -6.59
C PHE A 2 1.91 -17.41 -6.15
N LYS A 3 3.15 -17.54 -6.57
CA LYS A 3 4.17 -16.58 -6.19
C LYS A 3 3.85 -15.20 -6.76
N ASN A 4 3.39 -15.17 -7.98
CA ASN A 4 3.05 -13.89 -8.62
C ASN A 4 1.84 -13.24 -7.94
N LEU A 5 0.86 -14.06 -7.58
CA LEU A 5 -0.32 -13.55 -6.89
C LEU A 5 0.05 -12.99 -5.51
N ALA A 6 0.90 -13.71 -4.80
CA ALA A 6 1.31 -13.27 -3.47
C ALA A 6 2.09 -11.96 -3.55
N LEU A 7 2.95 -11.86 -4.55
CA LEU A 7 3.73 -10.64 -4.74
C LEU A 7 2.83 -9.46 -5.05
N THR A 8 1.85 -9.66 -5.93
CA THR A 8 0.93 -8.60 -6.30
C THR A 8 0.13 -8.13 -5.08
N ASP A 9 -0.33 -9.07 -4.27
CA ASP A 9 -1.09 -8.73 -3.07
C ASP A 9 -0.23 -7.94 -2.09
N THR A 10 1.02 -8.32 -1.94
CA THR A 10 1.93 -7.64 -1.05
C THR A 10 2.18 -6.20 -1.52
N VAL A 11 2.42 -6.03 -2.81
CA VAL A 11 2.66 -4.70 -3.37
C VAL A 11 1.42 -3.83 -3.18
N ASN A 12 0.25 -4.38 -3.43
CA ASN A 12 -1.00 -3.65 -3.26
C ASN A 12 -1.17 -3.20 -1.81
N LEU A 13 -0.85 -4.08 -0.88
CA LEU A 13 -0.96 -3.76 0.53
C LEU A 13 0.00 -2.63 0.91
N GLU A 14 1.22 -2.67 0.39
CA GLU A 14 2.19 -1.65 0.69
C GLU A 14 1.79 -0.30 0.13
N PHE A 15 1.26 -0.28 -1.09
CA PHE A 15 0.74 0.96 -1.65
C PHE A 15 -0.40 1.52 -0.83
N ASP A 16 -1.24 0.63 -0.31
CA ASP A 16 -2.36 1.03 0.53
C ASP A 16 -1.86 1.71 1.80
N VAL A 17 -0.86 1.10 2.43
CA VAL A 17 -0.29 1.64 3.66
C VAL A 17 0.39 2.98 3.40
N ILE A 18 1.16 3.06 2.33
CA ILE A 18 1.84 4.30 1.97
C ILE A 18 0.80 5.39 1.67
N GLY A 19 -0.24 5.03 0.94
CA GLY A 19 -1.31 5.99 0.62
C GLY A 19 -1.95 6.56 1.87
N LYS A 20 -2.21 5.71 2.83
CA LYS A 20 -2.79 6.14 4.10
C LYS A 20 -1.85 7.05 4.86
N TYR A 21 -0.58 6.73 4.83
CA TYR A 21 0.41 7.52 5.53
C TYR A 21 0.52 8.91 4.90
N VAL A 22 0.60 8.96 3.58
CA VAL A 22 0.69 10.24 2.87
C VAL A 22 -0.56 11.06 3.10
N SER A 23 -1.72 10.43 3.03
CA SER A 23 -2.98 11.12 3.28
C SER A 23 -3.01 11.73 4.67
N ARG A 24 -2.47 11.03 5.63
CA ARG A 24 -2.40 11.51 7.00
C ARG A 24 -1.52 12.75 7.10
N LEU A 25 -0.40 12.72 6.42
CA LEU A 25 0.52 13.86 6.44
C LEU A 25 -0.12 15.10 5.83
N THR A 26 -0.84 14.92 4.74
CA THR A 26 -1.49 16.06 4.08
C THR A 26 -2.69 16.57 4.86
N ASN A 27 -3.39 15.67 5.53
CA ASN A 27 -4.56 16.06 6.32
C ASN A 27 -4.21 16.69 7.65
N ASN A 28 -3.00 16.50 8.07
CA ASN A 28 -2.59 16.92 9.40
C ASN A 28 -2.14 18.38 9.43
N LYS A 29 -2.64 19.14 8.53
CA LYS A 29 -2.35 20.59 8.52
C LYS A 29 -3.25 21.37 9.47
#